data_735a95246d80d38bb2454b9e4793b964
#
_entry.id   735a95246d80d38bb2454b9e4793b964
#
_cell.length_a   1.000
_cell.length_b   1.000
_cell.length_c   1.000
_cell.angle_alpha   90.00
_cell.angle_beta   90.00
_cell.angle_gamma   90.00
#
_symmetry.space_group_name_H-M   'P 1'
#
loop_
_entity.id
_entity.type
_entity.pdbx_description
1 polymer ?
#
loop_
_entity_poly.entity_id
_entity_poly.type
_entity_poly.pdbx_seq_one_letter_code
_entity_poly.pdbx_strand_id
1 'polypeptide(L)'
;HYGKMPSLLRETLEKNFTNNKLKFLVCTTTLFQGVNLPAKNVFIDTPTRGNRGEALDPASLWNFAGRAGRLGYAFSGNVYLIDYDDWETKPLDSKIDFKITSSFKKVINEDFDTVISRLDKNNHLGVSQYSNVDAAAGLLISRAAKGDLHNFLERSFRTIPDKSKLEIIEDATYSSLESLNIPHNILTLNWTVDPFGQERLYNRFIQKIKDGKIDELIPRHPSGNVYTNYVGVFSRINKYILNHNTSKFSNYLTAMALNWMRGKSLPEIISLSIAKKKEKNSTRPVNVDRAVREVFDFVEDNLRFKYVQLGKAYIDLLRQALIVNNQAEKAEEIYDFPLSLELGVSSIAGQVFIELGLSRISASYLENIIPNSNPTISTAKEWLRNNDYDSLNLPLTIYSELEDKGLL
;
A
#
# COMPACT_ATOMS: atom_id res chain seq x y z
N HIS A 1 -5.78 -5.65 -18.28
CA HIS A 1 -5.00 -5.98 -17.09
C HIS A 1 -4.23 -4.76 -16.60
N TYR A 2 -4.39 -4.36 -15.33
CA TYR A 2 -3.65 -3.26 -14.73
C TYR A 2 -3.41 -3.48 -13.22
N GLY A 3 -2.41 -2.80 -12.63
CA GLY A 3 -1.85 -3.12 -11.31
C GLY A 3 -2.81 -3.04 -10.12
N LYS A 4 -3.81 -2.18 -10.20
CA LYS A 4 -4.78 -1.98 -9.12
C LYS A 4 -6.03 -2.85 -9.22
N MET A 5 -6.08 -3.76 -10.20
CA MET A 5 -7.11 -4.80 -10.22
C MET A 5 -6.92 -5.76 -9.03
N PRO A 6 -8.02 -6.28 -8.44
CA PRO A 6 -7.94 -7.32 -7.43
C PRO A 6 -7.14 -8.54 -7.93
N SER A 7 -6.33 -9.14 -7.04
CA SER A 7 -5.43 -10.25 -7.39
C SER A 7 -6.18 -11.41 -8.07
N LEU A 8 -7.29 -11.86 -7.48
CA LEU A 8 -8.08 -12.96 -8.04
C LEU A 8 -8.57 -12.66 -9.48
N LEU A 9 -8.98 -11.41 -9.75
CA LEU A 9 -9.41 -11.04 -11.11
C LEU A 9 -8.23 -11.06 -12.08
N ARG A 10 -7.05 -10.57 -11.66
CA ARG A 10 -5.82 -10.63 -12.48
C ARG A 10 -5.44 -12.07 -12.79
N GLU A 11 -5.35 -12.92 -11.78
CA GLU A 11 -5.02 -14.35 -11.91
C GLU A 11 -6.01 -15.07 -12.81
N THR A 12 -7.31 -14.77 -12.69
CA THR A 12 -8.35 -15.33 -13.57
C THR A 12 -8.15 -14.92 -15.03
N LEU A 13 -7.81 -13.65 -15.30
CA LEU A 13 -7.51 -13.19 -16.66
C LEU A 13 -6.26 -13.86 -17.23
N GLU A 14 -5.21 -13.97 -16.42
CA GLU A 14 -3.94 -14.61 -16.76
C GLU A 14 -4.15 -16.10 -17.08
N LYS A 15 -4.88 -16.82 -16.24
CA LYS A 15 -5.23 -18.23 -16.44
C LYS A 15 -6.06 -18.44 -17.71
N ASN A 16 -7.05 -17.59 -17.96
CA ASN A 16 -7.87 -17.69 -19.16
C ASN A 16 -7.08 -17.35 -20.44
N PHE A 17 -6.12 -16.42 -20.35
CA PHE A 17 -5.22 -16.13 -21.48
C PHE A 17 -4.26 -17.33 -21.75
N THR A 18 -3.63 -17.86 -20.70
CA THR A 18 -2.73 -19.03 -20.82
C THR A 18 -3.46 -20.26 -21.38
N ASN A 19 -4.72 -20.45 -21.00
CA ASN A 19 -5.57 -21.55 -21.48
C ASN A 19 -6.22 -21.27 -22.86
N ASN A 20 -5.81 -20.23 -23.57
CA ASN A 20 -6.34 -19.82 -24.87
C ASN A 20 -7.85 -19.50 -24.89
N LYS A 21 -8.49 -19.29 -23.74
CA LYS A 21 -9.87 -18.81 -23.66
C LYS A 21 -9.97 -17.33 -24.00
N LEU A 22 -8.93 -16.55 -23.72
CA LEU A 22 -8.75 -15.18 -24.18
C LEU A 22 -7.67 -15.15 -25.27
N LYS A 23 -8.01 -14.59 -26.43
CA LYS A 23 -7.08 -14.46 -27.56
C LYS A 23 -6.21 -13.21 -27.48
N PHE A 24 -6.72 -12.16 -26.85
CA PHE A 24 -6.06 -10.87 -26.73
C PHE A 24 -6.09 -10.42 -25.27
N LEU A 25 -4.99 -9.85 -24.81
CA LEU A 25 -4.87 -9.27 -23.49
C LEU A 25 -4.29 -7.85 -23.61
N VAL A 26 -5.08 -6.85 -23.27
CA VAL A 26 -4.62 -5.46 -23.18
C VAL A 26 -4.13 -5.20 -21.75
N CYS A 27 -2.95 -4.64 -21.61
CA CYS A 27 -2.33 -4.39 -20.31
C CYS A 27 -1.59 -3.07 -20.25
N THR A 28 -1.42 -2.58 -19.04
CA THR A 28 -0.45 -1.53 -18.74
C THR A 28 0.92 -2.15 -18.42
N THR A 29 1.89 -1.35 -17.99
CA THR A 29 3.23 -1.81 -17.59
C THR A 29 3.26 -2.87 -16.48
N THR A 30 2.12 -3.26 -15.95
CA THR A 30 1.99 -4.28 -14.89
C THR A 30 2.41 -5.69 -15.30
N LEU A 31 2.41 -5.98 -16.58
CA LEU A 31 2.91 -7.26 -17.10
C LEU A 31 4.43 -7.27 -17.33
N PHE A 32 5.14 -6.17 -17.05
CA PHE A 32 6.60 -6.13 -17.20
C PHE A 32 7.33 -6.94 -16.12
N GLN A 33 6.73 -7.16 -14.97
CA GLN A 33 7.35 -7.87 -13.84
C GLN A 33 6.40 -8.90 -13.22
N GLY A 34 6.96 -10.04 -12.81
CA GLY A 34 6.30 -10.99 -11.91
C GLY A 34 5.32 -11.98 -12.54
N VAL A 35 4.89 -11.82 -13.79
CA VAL A 35 3.87 -12.68 -14.40
C VAL A 35 4.46 -13.51 -15.53
N ASN A 36 4.18 -14.82 -15.55
CA ASN A 36 4.64 -15.72 -16.61
C ASN A 36 3.52 -15.92 -17.65
N LEU A 37 3.26 -14.90 -18.48
CA LEU A 37 2.28 -14.99 -19.56
C LEU A 37 3.00 -15.15 -20.91
N PRO A 38 2.98 -16.32 -21.52
CA PRO A 38 3.54 -16.53 -22.83
C PRO A 38 2.61 -15.94 -23.90
N ALA A 39 3.15 -15.10 -24.75
CA ALA A 39 2.46 -14.57 -25.93
C ALA A 39 3.24 -14.88 -27.19
N LYS A 40 2.55 -15.20 -28.29
CA LYS A 40 3.20 -15.34 -29.59
C LYS A 40 3.55 -13.99 -30.19
N ASN A 41 2.65 -13.04 -30.05
CA ASN A 41 2.80 -11.68 -30.56
C ASN A 41 2.60 -10.68 -29.44
N VAL A 42 3.51 -9.72 -29.32
CA VAL A 42 3.48 -8.61 -28.35
C VAL A 42 3.48 -7.30 -29.12
N PHE A 43 2.49 -6.46 -28.88
CA PHE A 43 2.38 -5.12 -29.46
C PHE A 43 2.64 -4.10 -28.37
N ILE A 44 3.58 -3.20 -28.59
CA ILE A 44 3.98 -2.16 -27.63
C ILE A 44 3.73 -0.81 -28.27
N ASP A 45 2.84 -0.03 -27.65
CA ASP A 45 2.48 1.31 -28.10
C ASP A 45 2.89 2.31 -27.03
N THR A 46 3.83 3.18 -27.36
CA THR A 46 4.33 4.31 -26.55
C THR A 46 4.33 4.04 -25.02
N PRO A 47 5.16 3.10 -24.54
CA PRO A 47 5.07 2.61 -23.17
C PRO A 47 5.59 3.68 -22.21
N THR A 48 4.73 4.07 -21.27
CA THR A 48 5.06 5.03 -20.21
C THR A 48 4.92 4.39 -18.83
N ARG A 49 5.68 4.87 -17.85
CA ARG A 49 5.64 4.42 -16.47
C ARG A 49 5.22 5.54 -15.53
N GLY A 50 4.39 5.19 -14.54
CA GLY A 50 3.96 6.10 -13.50
C GLY A 50 2.92 7.14 -13.94
N ASN A 51 2.45 7.95 -13.00
CA ASN A 51 1.41 8.96 -13.23
C ASN A 51 1.89 10.17 -14.05
N ARG A 52 3.20 10.33 -14.22
CA ARG A 52 3.80 11.45 -14.98
C ARG A 52 4.11 11.10 -16.44
N GLY A 53 3.80 9.86 -16.85
CA GLY A 53 4.06 9.41 -18.22
C GLY A 53 5.55 9.31 -18.55
N GLU A 54 6.42 9.00 -17.57
CA GLU A 54 7.85 8.81 -17.80
C GLU A 54 8.06 7.68 -18.83
N ALA A 55 8.96 7.91 -19.79
CA ALA A 55 9.29 6.91 -20.79
C ALA A 55 9.88 5.65 -20.15
N LEU A 56 9.61 4.49 -20.76
CA LEU A 56 10.08 3.22 -20.23
C LEU A 56 11.61 3.10 -20.45
N ASP A 57 12.31 2.62 -19.45
CA ASP A 57 13.73 2.31 -19.56
C ASP A 57 13.98 1.08 -20.46
N PRO A 58 15.17 0.99 -21.10
CA PRO A 58 15.49 -0.11 -22.01
C PRO A 58 15.36 -1.49 -21.39
N ALA A 59 15.77 -1.67 -20.13
CA ALA A 59 15.70 -2.97 -19.45
C ALA A 59 14.25 -3.42 -19.25
N SER A 60 13.36 -2.50 -18.87
CA SER A 60 11.93 -2.77 -18.75
C SER A 60 11.29 -3.11 -20.08
N LEU A 61 11.65 -2.41 -21.18
CA LEU A 61 11.18 -2.73 -22.52
C LEU A 61 11.60 -4.16 -22.94
N TRP A 62 12.88 -4.50 -22.78
CA TRP A 62 13.40 -5.81 -23.11
C TRP A 62 12.78 -6.91 -22.24
N ASN A 63 12.50 -6.63 -20.96
CA ASN A 63 11.83 -7.57 -20.08
C ASN A 63 10.38 -7.86 -20.54
N PHE A 64 9.71 -6.86 -21.09
CA PHE A 64 8.38 -7.03 -21.67
C PHE A 64 8.45 -7.73 -23.03
N ALA A 65 9.33 -7.32 -23.91
CA ALA A 65 9.57 -7.95 -25.20
C ALA A 65 9.92 -9.44 -25.05
N GLY A 66 10.71 -9.80 -24.04
CA GLY A 66 11.06 -11.19 -23.71
C GLY A 66 9.89 -12.09 -23.28
N ARG A 67 8.66 -11.56 -23.25
CA ARG A 67 7.44 -12.35 -23.09
C ARG A 67 6.98 -12.98 -24.39
N ALA A 68 7.44 -12.48 -25.53
CA ALA A 68 7.19 -13.08 -26.81
C ALA A 68 8.04 -14.36 -26.99
N GLY A 69 7.42 -15.47 -27.39
CA GLY A 69 8.14 -16.68 -27.75
C GLY A 69 8.84 -17.41 -26.60
N ARG A 70 8.21 -17.52 -25.41
CA ARG A 70 8.81 -18.23 -24.27
C ARG A 70 9.00 -19.72 -24.54
N LEU A 71 10.15 -20.23 -24.09
CA LEU A 71 10.50 -21.65 -24.16
C LEU A 71 9.42 -22.51 -23.51
N GLY A 72 8.99 -23.58 -24.22
CA GLY A 72 7.90 -24.45 -23.80
C GLY A 72 6.52 -24.06 -24.38
N TYR A 73 6.37 -22.85 -24.93
CA TYR A 73 5.11 -22.41 -25.57
C TYR A 73 5.28 -22.08 -27.06
N ALA A 74 6.41 -21.50 -27.48
CA ALA A 74 6.70 -21.23 -28.89
C ALA A 74 8.21 -21.10 -29.10
N PHE A 75 8.69 -21.55 -30.26
CA PHE A 75 10.11 -21.43 -30.66
C PHE A 75 10.53 -20.01 -31.01
N SER A 76 9.57 -19.17 -31.39
CA SER A 76 9.80 -17.76 -31.74
C SER A 76 8.59 -16.93 -31.37
N GLY A 77 8.81 -15.67 -31.03
CA GLY A 77 7.78 -14.68 -30.81
C GLY A 77 8.06 -13.41 -31.60
N ASN A 78 7.02 -12.67 -31.89
CA ASN A 78 7.11 -11.38 -32.59
C ASN A 78 6.83 -10.25 -31.62
N VAL A 79 7.65 -9.21 -31.68
CA VAL A 79 7.44 -7.95 -30.94
C VAL A 79 7.24 -6.85 -31.97
N TYR A 80 6.14 -6.17 -31.90
CA TYR A 80 5.77 -5.06 -32.76
C TYR A 80 5.80 -3.77 -31.94
N LEU A 81 6.63 -2.81 -32.34
CA LEU A 81 6.70 -1.48 -31.73
C LEU A 81 5.87 -0.55 -32.61
N ILE A 82 4.75 -0.08 -32.07
CA ILE A 82 3.84 0.79 -32.81
C ILE A 82 4.41 2.20 -32.81
N ASP A 83 4.49 2.81 -33.99
CA ASP A 83 4.98 4.17 -34.21
C ASP A 83 6.31 4.48 -33.48
N TYR A 84 7.25 3.50 -33.51
CA TYR A 84 8.51 3.58 -32.77
C TYR A 84 9.33 4.84 -33.09
N ASP A 85 9.26 5.31 -34.34
CA ASP A 85 9.98 6.50 -34.77
C ASP A 85 9.47 7.79 -34.10
N ASP A 86 8.23 7.79 -33.62
CA ASP A 86 7.60 8.91 -32.93
C ASP A 86 7.81 8.90 -31.40
N TRP A 87 8.45 7.86 -30.86
CA TRP A 87 8.70 7.79 -29.43
C TRP A 87 9.75 8.81 -29.00
N GLU A 88 9.48 9.54 -27.91
CA GLU A 88 10.43 10.52 -27.32
C GLU A 88 11.76 9.88 -26.94
N THR A 89 11.72 8.64 -26.42
CA THR A 89 12.91 7.85 -26.12
C THR A 89 12.91 6.59 -26.97
N LYS A 90 14.07 6.25 -27.53
CA LYS A 90 14.28 5.07 -28.36
C LYS A 90 15.09 4.01 -27.60
N PRO A 91 14.46 3.20 -26.74
CA PRO A 91 15.15 2.25 -25.87
C PRO A 91 15.97 1.19 -26.61
N LEU A 92 15.64 0.88 -27.86
CA LEU A 92 16.41 -0.09 -28.67
C LEU A 92 17.76 0.48 -29.12
N ASP A 93 17.85 1.82 -29.27
CA ASP A 93 19.04 2.47 -29.77
C ASP A 93 20.05 2.76 -28.65
N SER A 94 19.64 2.58 -27.38
CA SER A 94 20.47 2.79 -26.22
C SER A 94 21.13 1.50 -25.75
N LYS A 95 22.40 1.58 -25.30
CA LYS A 95 23.05 0.47 -24.62
C LYS A 95 22.34 0.23 -23.28
N ILE A 96 22.08 -1.06 -23.01
CA ILE A 96 21.52 -1.47 -21.73
C ILE A 96 22.60 -1.27 -20.66
N ASP A 97 22.51 -0.18 -19.88
CA ASP A 97 23.34 0.06 -18.70
C ASP A 97 22.56 -0.32 -17.45
N PHE A 98 22.88 -1.49 -16.88
CA PHE A 98 22.24 -2.00 -15.68
C PHE A 98 22.83 -1.40 -14.39
N LYS A 99 22.93 -0.09 -14.32
CA LYS A 99 23.26 0.55 -13.04
C LYS A 99 22.04 0.55 -12.12
N ILE A 100 22.01 -0.40 -11.20
CA ILE A 100 21.01 -0.39 -10.14
C ILE A 100 21.38 0.71 -9.15
N THR A 101 20.63 1.81 -9.18
CA THR A 101 20.76 2.89 -8.19
C THR A 101 19.61 2.77 -7.18
N SER A 102 19.92 2.76 -5.88
CA SER A 102 18.87 2.74 -4.85
C SER A 102 18.03 4.03 -4.93
N SER A 103 16.73 3.93 -4.64
CA SER A 103 15.83 5.10 -4.60
C SER A 103 16.36 6.17 -3.65
N PHE A 104 16.96 5.79 -2.52
CA PHE A 104 17.59 6.71 -1.58
C PHE A 104 18.70 7.52 -2.24
N LYS A 105 19.65 6.87 -2.96
CA LYS A 105 20.73 7.57 -3.68
C LYS A 105 20.17 8.54 -4.74
N LYS A 106 19.15 8.10 -5.46
CA LYS A 106 18.50 8.92 -6.48
C LYS A 106 17.94 10.20 -5.85
N VAL A 107 17.16 10.07 -4.78
CA VAL A 107 16.57 11.21 -4.06
C VAL A 107 17.65 12.16 -3.52
N ILE A 108 18.71 11.64 -2.90
CA ILE A 108 19.80 12.49 -2.38
C ILE A 108 20.52 13.23 -3.51
N ASN A 109 20.69 12.61 -4.68
CA ASN A 109 21.39 13.26 -5.80
C ASN A 109 20.52 14.28 -6.53
N GLU A 110 19.22 14.02 -6.69
CA GLU A 110 18.31 14.83 -7.49
C GLU A 110 17.59 15.90 -6.68
N ASP A 111 17.28 15.61 -5.40
CA ASP A 111 16.44 16.44 -4.52
C ASP A 111 17.17 16.88 -3.23
N PHE A 112 18.50 17.03 -3.26
CA PHE A 112 19.34 17.30 -2.09
C PHE A 112 18.82 18.43 -1.20
N ASP A 113 18.62 19.62 -1.79
CA ASP A 113 18.17 20.80 -1.05
C ASP A 113 16.78 20.60 -0.43
N THR A 114 15.94 19.85 -1.13
CA THR A 114 14.60 19.49 -0.61
C THR A 114 14.71 18.55 0.59
N VAL A 115 15.63 17.58 0.56
CA VAL A 115 15.89 16.68 1.70
C VAL A 115 16.41 17.48 2.89
N ILE A 116 17.38 18.37 2.70
CA ILE A 116 17.90 19.24 3.77
C ILE A 116 16.77 20.11 4.34
N SER A 117 15.94 20.70 3.50
CA SER A 117 14.77 21.48 3.96
C SER A 117 13.79 20.63 4.75
N ARG A 118 13.64 19.35 4.43
CA ARG A 118 12.76 18.40 5.18
C ARG A 118 13.35 17.98 6.52
N LEU A 119 14.66 18.08 6.69
CA LEU A 119 15.32 17.86 7.98
C LEU A 119 15.20 19.06 8.92
N ASP A 120 14.80 20.23 8.43
CA ASP A 120 14.60 21.42 9.28
C ASP A 120 13.14 21.47 9.81
N LYS A 121 13.00 21.40 11.13
CA LYS A 121 11.71 21.48 11.83
C LYS A 121 10.92 22.75 11.51
N ASN A 122 11.58 23.88 11.28
CA ASN A 122 10.95 25.17 11.00
C ASN A 122 10.40 25.26 9.57
N ASN A 123 11.04 24.59 8.62
CA ASN A 123 10.64 24.57 7.21
C ASN A 123 9.62 23.49 6.89
N HIS A 124 9.35 22.60 7.83
CA HIS A 124 8.53 21.41 7.66
C HIS A 124 7.02 21.69 7.56
N LEU A 125 6.55 22.87 7.92
CA LEU A 125 5.12 23.19 8.09
C LEU A 125 4.32 23.34 6.79
N GLY A 126 4.93 23.22 5.62
CA GLY A 126 4.27 23.63 4.37
C GLY A 126 3.54 22.53 3.59
N VAL A 127 4.09 21.35 3.41
CA VAL A 127 3.48 20.31 2.53
C VAL A 127 3.90 18.92 2.97
N SER A 128 3.04 18.24 3.70
CA SER A 128 3.18 16.79 3.87
C SER A 128 2.60 16.08 2.65
N GLN A 129 3.36 15.99 1.59
CA GLN A 129 3.16 14.94 0.60
C GLN A 129 4.01 13.75 1.04
N TYR A 130 3.39 12.61 1.17
CA TYR A 130 4.04 11.33 1.38
C TYR A 130 4.90 11.01 0.15
N SER A 131 6.13 11.48 0.17
CA SER A 131 7.05 11.49 -0.97
C SER A 131 8.31 10.67 -0.67
N ASN A 132 9.05 10.32 -1.70
CA ASN A 132 10.36 9.68 -1.56
C ASN A 132 11.34 10.54 -0.73
N VAL A 133 11.18 11.87 -0.77
CA VAL A 133 11.97 12.82 0.02
C VAL A 133 11.64 12.69 1.51
N ASP A 134 10.35 12.59 1.88
CA ASP A 134 9.94 12.39 3.28
C ASP A 134 10.45 11.05 3.81
N ALA A 135 10.40 9.99 2.98
CA ALA A 135 10.94 8.68 3.34
C ALA A 135 12.48 8.71 3.49
N ALA A 136 13.18 9.47 2.64
CA ALA A 136 14.64 9.63 2.76
C ALA A 136 15.02 10.39 4.03
N ALA A 137 14.34 11.49 4.35
CA ALA A 137 14.56 12.23 5.60
C ALA A 137 14.26 11.38 6.85
N GLY A 138 13.16 10.64 6.84
CA GLY A 138 12.82 9.71 7.92
C GLY A 138 13.84 8.57 8.09
N LEU A 139 14.38 8.04 6.98
CA LEU A 139 15.44 7.03 7.01
C LEU A 139 16.72 7.59 7.62
N LEU A 140 17.14 8.79 7.24
CA LEU A 140 18.31 9.47 7.82
C LEU A 140 18.16 9.63 9.34
N ILE A 141 17.05 10.21 9.80
CA ILE A 141 16.75 10.38 11.24
C ILE A 141 16.72 9.02 11.96
N SER A 142 16.13 7.98 11.35
CA SER A 142 16.13 6.62 11.91
C SER A 142 17.55 6.05 12.05
N ARG A 143 18.45 6.31 11.09
CA ARG A 143 19.85 5.89 11.15
C ARG A 143 20.64 6.65 12.22
N ALA A 144 20.40 7.96 12.35
CA ALA A 144 20.98 8.75 13.44
C ALA A 144 20.50 8.25 14.81
N ALA A 145 19.20 7.98 14.96
CA ALA A 145 18.63 7.43 16.19
C ALA A 145 19.20 6.05 16.59
N LYS A 146 19.67 5.26 15.61
CA LYS A 146 20.37 4.00 15.82
C LYS A 146 21.87 4.16 16.07
N GLY A 147 22.44 5.34 15.87
CA GLY A 147 23.88 5.60 15.97
C GLY A 147 24.70 5.04 14.80
N ASP A 148 24.09 4.71 13.66
CA ASP A 148 24.79 4.15 12.49
C ASP A 148 24.75 5.04 11.23
N LEU A 149 24.36 6.31 11.38
CA LEU A 149 24.19 7.23 10.25
C LEU A 149 25.47 7.40 9.41
N HIS A 150 26.60 7.68 10.06
CA HIS A 150 27.88 7.86 9.38
C HIS A 150 28.24 6.64 8.52
N ASN A 151 28.24 5.45 9.11
CA ASN A 151 28.51 4.21 8.39
C ASN A 151 27.51 3.92 7.26
N PHE A 152 26.24 4.29 7.45
CA PHE A 152 25.21 4.15 6.43
C PHE A 152 25.48 5.08 5.25
N LEU A 153 25.84 6.34 5.48
CA LEU A 153 26.18 7.31 4.43
C LEU A 153 27.43 6.88 3.67
N GLU A 154 28.51 6.50 4.35
CA GLU A 154 29.74 6.03 3.69
C GLU A 154 29.47 4.81 2.79
N ARG A 155 28.72 3.82 3.26
CA ARG A 155 28.37 2.62 2.46
C ARG A 155 27.48 2.99 1.27
N SER A 156 26.56 3.92 1.48
CA SER A 156 25.62 4.33 0.43
C SER A 156 26.31 5.13 -0.67
N PHE A 157 27.35 5.91 -0.33
CA PHE A 157 27.95 6.88 -1.22
C PHE A 157 29.46 6.68 -1.43
N ARG A 158 29.93 5.42 -1.45
CA ARG A 158 31.37 5.08 -1.66
C ARG A 158 32.02 5.73 -2.87
N THR A 159 31.26 6.21 -3.83
CA THR A 159 31.75 6.77 -5.09
C THR A 159 31.35 8.25 -5.30
N ILE A 160 30.87 8.95 -4.27
CA ILE A 160 30.53 10.36 -4.41
C ILE A 160 31.79 11.23 -4.25
N PRO A 161 32.01 12.17 -5.20
CA PRO A 161 33.15 13.08 -5.15
C PRO A 161 33.07 14.15 -4.06
N ASP A 162 31.84 14.43 -3.56
CA ASP A 162 31.59 15.58 -2.70
C ASP A 162 31.35 15.19 -1.23
N LYS A 163 32.47 15.08 -0.48
CA LYS A 163 32.42 14.82 0.96
C LYS A 163 31.66 15.90 1.73
N SER A 164 31.66 17.15 1.23
CA SER A 164 31.01 18.27 1.90
C SER A 164 29.48 18.08 1.99
N LYS A 165 28.87 17.47 0.97
CA LYS A 165 27.43 17.18 0.99
C LYS A 165 27.06 16.12 2.03
N LEU A 166 27.91 15.13 2.25
CA LEU A 166 27.69 14.11 3.28
C LEU A 166 27.75 14.70 4.68
N GLU A 167 28.71 15.59 4.93
CA GLU A 167 28.83 16.34 6.19
C GLU A 167 27.59 17.20 6.44
N ILE A 168 27.12 17.94 5.43
CA ILE A 168 25.87 18.74 5.53
C ILE A 168 24.65 17.88 5.87
N ILE A 169 24.50 16.70 5.23
CA ILE A 169 23.41 15.77 5.53
C ILE A 169 23.51 15.26 6.97
N GLU A 170 24.70 14.90 7.39
CA GLU A 170 24.97 14.35 8.71
C GLU A 170 24.64 15.36 9.79
N ASP A 171 25.15 16.59 9.68
CA ASP A 171 24.91 17.70 10.61
C ASP A 171 23.40 18.06 10.65
N ALA A 172 22.75 18.21 9.49
CA ALA A 172 21.32 18.48 9.42
C ALA A 172 20.48 17.38 10.06
N THR A 173 20.90 16.11 9.88
CA THR A 173 20.17 14.96 10.45
C THR A 173 20.31 14.90 11.96
N TYR A 174 21.50 15.10 12.52
CA TYR A 174 21.68 15.15 13.98
C TYR A 174 20.96 16.34 14.61
N SER A 175 21.04 17.52 14.00
CA SER A 175 20.28 18.68 14.44
C SER A 175 18.76 18.42 14.47
N SER A 176 18.25 17.73 13.42
CA SER A 176 16.84 17.29 13.40
C SER A 176 16.52 16.34 14.55
N LEU A 177 17.35 15.33 14.78
CA LEU A 177 17.13 14.33 15.81
C LEU A 177 17.13 14.97 17.20
N GLU A 178 18.07 15.89 17.48
CA GLU A 178 18.13 16.64 18.76
C GLU A 178 16.90 17.53 18.98
N SER A 179 16.31 18.04 17.92
CA SER A 179 15.10 18.87 18.00
C SER A 179 13.82 18.09 18.29
N LEU A 180 13.85 16.75 18.14
CA LEU A 180 12.68 15.87 18.31
C LEU A 180 12.54 15.41 19.77
N ASN A 181 11.39 15.67 20.36
CA ASN A 181 11.04 15.21 21.69
C ASN A 181 10.12 13.97 21.64
N ILE A 182 10.65 12.87 21.12
CA ILE A 182 9.96 11.59 20.97
C ILE A 182 10.97 10.45 21.23
N PRO A 183 10.56 9.31 21.82
CA PRO A 183 11.46 8.18 22.01
C PRO A 183 12.06 7.67 20.70
N HIS A 184 13.38 7.54 20.65
CA HIS A 184 14.13 7.19 19.43
C HIS A 184 13.76 5.82 18.86
N ASN A 185 13.37 4.85 19.72
CA ASN A 185 12.92 3.53 19.27
C ASN A 185 11.68 3.64 18.33
N ILE A 186 10.79 4.60 18.57
CA ILE A 186 9.62 4.83 17.70
C ILE A 186 10.05 5.32 16.30
N LEU A 187 10.99 6.25 16.24
CA LEU A 187 11.53 6.76 14.97
C LEU A 187 12.17 5.65 14.14
N THR A 188 12.79 4.65 14.81
CA THR A 188 13.40 3.52 14.10
C THR A 188 12.39 2.52 13.54
N LEU A 189 11.23 2.37 14.18
CA LEU A 189 10.15 1.48 13.73
C LEU A 189 9.37 2.05 12.54
N ASN A 190 9.11 3.37 12.57
CA ASN A 190 8.23 4.05 11.62
C ASN A 190 8.99 5.04 10.71
N TRP A 191 10.17 4.66 10.25
CA TRP A 191 11.07 5.52 9.48
C TRP A 191 10.49 6.06 8.15
N THR A 192 9.46 5.41 7.61
CA THR A 192 8.76 5.88 6.39
C THR A 192 7.75 7.00 6.66
N VAL A 193 7.46 7.29 7.92
CA VAL A 193 6.49 8.30 8.34
C VAL A 193 7.23 9.54 8.83
N ASP A 194 6.74 10.72 8.46
CA ASP A 194 7.29 12.01 8.88
C ASP A 194 7.61 12.07 10.39
N PRO A 195 8.88 12.21 10.79
CA PRO A 195 9.27 12.23 12.21
C PRO A 195 8.64 13.38 13.00
N PHE A 196 8.51 14.56 12.40
CA PHE A 196 7.90 15.71 13.04
C PHE A 196 6.37 15.55 13.17
N GLY A 197 5.76 14.86 12.22
CA GLY A 197 4.36 14.43 12.31
C GLY A 197 4.12 13.42 13.41
N GLN A 198 5.05 12.47 13.57
CA GLN A 198 5.04 11.53 14.68
C GLN A 198 5.14 12.26 16.03
N GLU A 199 6.05 13.21 16.17
CA GLU A 199 6.18 14.02 17.39
C GLU A 199 4.89 14.80 17.72
N ARG A 200 4.28 15.48 16.72
CA ARG A 200 3.02 16.21 16.92
C ARG A 200 1.90 15.28 17.41
N LEU A 201 1.80 14.09 16.84
CA LEU A 201 0.79 13.11 17.22
C LEU A 201 1.07 12.55 18.64
N TYR A 202 2.32 12.22 18.93
CA TYR A 202 2.74 11.72 20.24
C TYR A 202 2.43 12.72 21.35
N ASN A 203 2.80 13.99 21.17
CA ASN A 203 2.50 15.06 22.12
C ASN A 203 0.98 15.23 22.32
N ARG A 204 0.19 15.05 21.24
CA ARG A 204 -1.28 15.06 21.35
C ARG A 204 -1.80 13.90 22.19
N PHE A 205 -1.22 12.71 22.07
CA PHE A 205 -1.59 11.56 22.89
C PHE A 205 -1.27 11.81 24.37
N ILE A 206 -0.06 12.25 24.67
CA ILE A 206 0.35 12.60 26.06
C ILE A 206 -0.66 13.59 26.69
N GLN A 207 -1.01 14.63 25.96
CA GLN A 207 -1.98 15.61 26.45
C GLN A 207 -3.35 14.98 26.72
N LYS A 208 -3.89 14.21 25.77
CA LYS A 208 -5.21 13.57 25.90
C LYS A 208 -5.25 12.54 27.04
N ILE A 209 -4.16 11.82 27.26
CA ILE A 209 -4.02 10.88 28.38
C ILE A 209 -4.07 11.63 29.72
N LYS A 210 -3.33 12.72 29.82
CA LYS A 210 -3.38 13.59 31.02
C LYS A 210 -4.77 14.18 31.26
N ASP A 211 -5.51 14.48 30.21
CA ASP A 211 -6.90 14.98 30.30
C ASP A 211 -7.93 13.87 30.61
N GLY A 212 -7.51 12.61 30.81
CA GLY A 212 -8.39 11.47 31.08
C GLY A 212 -9.20 10.98 29.90
N LYS A 213 -8.85 11.37 28.66
CA LYS A 213 -9.58 11.05 27.42
C LYS A 213 -8.96 9.91 26.63
N ILE A 214 -8.57 8.84 27.32
CA ILE A 214 -7.86 7.70 26.75
C ILE A 214 -8.76 6.94 25.77
N ASP A 215 -10.01 6.67 26.13
CA ASP A 215 -10.93 5.85 25.33
C ASP A 215 -11.24 6.44 23.93
N GLU A 216 -11.06 7.75 23.76
CA GLU A 216 -11.19 8.41 22.44
C GLU A 216 -10.02 8.08 21.52
N LEU A 217 -8.88 7.63 22.06
CA LEU A 217 -7.65 7.38 21.31
C LEU A 217 -7.54 5.95 20.82
N ILE A 218 -8.11 5.01 21.58
CA ILE A 218 -7.94 3.57 21.32
C ILE A 218 -8.81 3.14 20.11
N PRO A 219 -8.19 2.66 19.03
CA PRO A 219 -8.93 2.04 17.93
C PRO A 219 -9.64 0.77 18.43
N ARG A 220 -10.92 0.63 18.09
CA ARG A 220 -11.74 -0.51 18.48
C ARG A 220 -11.90 -1.47 17.31
N HIS A 221 -12.26 -2.73 17.61
CA HIS A 221 -12.58 -3.69 16.57
C HIS A 221 -13.67 -3.13 15.63
N PRO A 222 -13.55 -3.28 14.27
CA PRO A 222 -14.47 -2.67 13.30
C PRO A 222 -15.93 -3.11 13.38
N SER A 223 -16.24 -4.20 14.11
CA SER A 223 -17.62 -4.60 14.33
C SER A 223 -18.39 -3.57 15.18
N GLY A 224 -19.68 -3.49 15.00
CA GLY A 224 -20.54 -2.61 15.78
C GLY A 224 -20.48 -1.11 15.39
N ASN A 225 -20.90 -0.25 16.30
CA ASN A 225 -21.01 1.20 16.05
C ASN A 225 -19.72 1.94 16.43
N VAL A 226 -18.71 1.84 15.58
CA VAL A 226 -17.37 2.43 15.81
C VAL A 226 -17.04 3.58 14.83
N TYR A 227 -18.02 4.07 14.09
CA TYR A 227 -17.79 5.10 13.07
C TYR A 227 -17.13 6.35 13.65
N THR A 228 -17.66 6.90 14.75
CA THR A 228 -17.11 8.09 15.40
C THR A 228 -15.71 7.87 15.95
N ASN A 229 -15.41 6.65 16.45
CA ASN A 229 -14.07 6.27 16.91
C ASN A 229 -13.06 6.37 15.77
N TYR A 230 -13.35 5.75 14.61
CA TYR A 230 -12.46 5.79 13.44
C TYR A 230 -12.37 7.15 12.76
N VAL A 231 -13.45 7.95 12.76
CA VAL A 231 -13.35 9.37 12.36
C VAL A 231 -12.32 10.08 13.21
N GLY A 232 -12.31 9.85 14.53
CA GLY A 232 -11.33 10.39 15.45
C GLY A 232 -9.90 9.92 15.14
N VAL A 233 -9.69 8.62 14.90
CA VAL A 233 -8.39 8.03 14.55
C VAL A 233 -7.84 8.65 13.27
N PHE A 234 -8.59 8.59 12.17
CA PHE A 234 -8.13 9.10 10.88
C PHE A 234 -7.98 10.63 10.85
N SER A 235 -8.83 11.36 11.56
CA SER A 235 -8.67 12.82 11.70
C SER A 235 -7.38 13.20 12.42
N ARG A 236 -6.96 12.43 13.44
CA ARG A 236 -5.69 12.66 14.12
C ARG A 236 -4.51 12.34 13.21
N ILE A 237 -4.54 11.22 12.49
CA ILE A 237 -3.52 10.88 11.49
C ILE A 237 -3.39 12.01 10.46
N ASN A 238 -4.50 12.41 9.85
CA ASN A 238 -4.51 13.44 8.82
C ASN A 238 -4.03 14.79 9.35
N LYS A 239 -4.46 15.19 10.55
CA LYS A 239 -4.11 16.48 11.12
C LYS A 239 -2.65 16.54 11.58
N TYR A 240 -2.19 15.53 12.32
CA TYR A 240 -0.90 15.62 13.02
C TYR A 240 0.24 15.02 12.24
N ILE A 241 0.03 13.92 11.50
CA ILE A 241 1.07 13.35 10.66
C ILE A 241 1.10 14.03 9.28
N LEU A 242 -0.04 14.06 8.58
CA LEU A 242 -0.10 14.57 7.21
C LEU A 242 -0.28 16.09 7.10
N ASN A 243 -0.44 16.77 8.21
CA ASN A 243 -0.74 18.22 8.26
C ASN A 243 -1.87 18.65 7.32
N HIS A 244 -2.81 17.76 7.05
CA HIS A 244 -3.95 17.97 6.15
C HIS A 244 -5.20 17.37 6.76
N ASN A 245 -6.13 18.20 7.19
CA ASN A 245 -7.38 17.71 7.76
C ASN A 245 -8.59 18.42 7.15
N THR A 246 -9.33 17.69 6.33
CA THR A 246 -10.70 18.07 5.99
C THR A 246 -11.65 17.04 6.58
N SER A 247 -12.66 17.50 7.33
CA SER A 247 -13.68 16.63 7.92
C SER A 247 -14.37 15.76 6.86
N LYS A 248 -14.57 16.30 5.65
CA LYS A 248 -15.16 15.57 4.52
C LYS A 248 -14.32 14.38 4.09
N PHE A 249 -13.01 14.55 4.01
CA PHE A 249 -12.10 13.47 3.63
C PHE A 249 -12.02 12.41 4.73
N SER A 250 -11.86 12.81 6.00
CA SER A 250 -11.80 11.87 7.13
C SER A 250 -13.08 11.04 7.25
N ASN A 251 -14.25 11.62 7.03
CA ASN A 251 -15.51 10.89 7.00
C ASN A 251 -15.61 9.91 5.82
N TYR A 252 -15.16 10.32 4.63
CA TYR A 252 -15.12 9.44 3.47
C TYR A 252 -14.17 8.26 3.67
N LEU A 253 -12.96 8.55 4.13
CA LEU A 253 -11.95 7.55 4.46
C LEU A 253 -12.48 6.54 5.50
N THR A 254 -13.11 7.03 6.57
CA THR A 254 -13.69 6.17 7.61
C THR A 254 -14.76 5.24 7.04
N ALA A 255 -15.67 5.76 6.22
CA ALA A 255 -16.70 4.93 5.60
C ALA A 255 -16.11 3.85 4.70
N MET A 256 -15.11 4.20 3.88
CA MET A 256 -14.41 3.25 3.01
C MET A 256 -13.63 2.22 3.82
N ALA A 257 -12.87 2.65 4.82
CA ALA A 257 -12.05 1.78 5.67
C ALA A 257 -12.91 0.77 6.46
N LEU A 258 -14.01 1.22 7.07
CA LEU A 258 -14.91 0.33 7.82
C LEU A 258 -15.60 -0.69 6.91
N ASN A 259 -16.07 -0.28 5.72
CA ASN A 259 -16.64 -1.22 4.77
C ASN A 259 -15.61 -2.26 4.31
N TRP A 260 -14.37 -1.81 4.07
CA TRP A 260 -13.26 -2.66 3.67
C TRP A 260 -12.87 -3.65 4.77
N MET A 261 -12.61 -3.19 6.00
CA MET A 261 -12.23 -4.03 7.15
C MET A 261 -13.34 -5.02 7.57
N ARG A 262 -14.60 -4.69 7.30
CA ARG A 262 -15.75 -5.57 7.55
C ARG A 262 -15.94 -6.64 6.47
N GLY A 263 -15.01 -6.81 5.55
CA GLY A 263 -15.10 -7.81 4.51
C GLY A 263 -16.13 -7.52 3.41
N LYS A 264 -16.72 -6.31 3.32
CA LYS A 264 -17.67 -6.01 2.25
C LYS A 264 -17.05 -6.21 0.88
N SER A 265 -17.80 -6.86 -0.01
CA SER A 265 -17.33 -7.13 -1.37
C SER A 265 -17.06 -5.83 -2.14
N LEU A 266 -16.12 -5.89 -3.09
CA LEU A 266 -15.82 -4.73 -3.95
C LEU A 266 -17.05 -4.22 -4.72
N PRO A 267 -17.91 -5.09 -5.29
CA PRO A 267 -19.17 -4.63 -5.91
C PRO A 267 -20.06 -3.83 -4.96
N GLU A 268 -20.17 -4.24 -3.69
CA GLU A 268 -20.94 -3.48 -2.69
C GLU A 268 -20.31 -2.11 -2.41
N ILE A 269 -19.00 -2.04 -2.21
CA ILE A 269 -18.27 -0.79 -1.96
C ILE A 269 -18.41 0.16 -3.15
N ILE A 270 -18.29 -0.36 -4.38
CA ILE A 270 -18.50 0.41 -5.61
C ILE A 270 -19.94 0.95 -5.69
N SER A 271 -20.93 0.09 -5.43
CA SER A 271 -22.34 0.48 -5.44
C SER A 271 -22.65 1.58 -4.43
N LEU A 272 -22.10 1.48 -3.21
CA LEU A 272 -22.21 2.53 -2.19
C LEU A 272 -21.53 3.84 -2.63
N SER A 273 -20.39 3.76 -3.30
CA SER A 273 -19.68 4.94 -3.83
C SER A 273 -20.50 5.62 -4.94
N ILE A 274 -21.08 4.83 -5.84
CA ILE A 274 -21.95 5.34 -6.92
C ILE A 274 -23.22 5.99 -6.35
N ALA A 275 -23.89 5.34 -5.39
CA ALA A 275 -25.08 5.88 -4.74
C ALA A 275 -24.79 7.25 -4.09
N LYS A 276 -23.70 7.36 -3.34
CA LYS A 276 -23.26 8.62 -2.71
C LYS A 276 -22.96 9.73 -3.73
N LYS A 277 -22.42 9.38 -4.90
CA LYS A 277 -22.17 10.34 -5.98
C LYS A 277 -23.46 10.82 -6.63
N LYS A 278 -24.46 9.93 -6.80
CA LYS A 278 -25.80 10.28 -7.30
C LYS A 278 -26.53 11.23 -6.36
N GLU A 279 -26.47 10.98 -5.05
CA GLU A 279 -27.05 11.88 -4.04
C GLU A 279 -26.47 13.29 -4.09
N LYS A 280 -25.16 13.42 -4.32
CA LYS A 280 -24.47 14.71 -4.40
C LYS A 280 -24.74 15.47 -5.70
N ASN A 281 -24.99 14.78 -6.78
CA ASN A 281 -25.18 15.36 -8.13
C ASN A 281 -26.31 14.62 -8.85
N SER A 282 -27.54 14.98 -8.52
CA SER A 282 -28.76 14.38 -9.13
C SER A 282 -28.91 14.68 -10.62
N THR A 283 -28.25 15.72 -11.15
CA THR A 283 -28.41 16.21 -12.52
C THR A 283 -27.41 15.62 -13.53
N ARG A 284 -26.33 14.97 -13.08
CA ARG A 284 -25.33 14.39 -14.00
C ARG A 284 -25.24 12.87 -13.84
N PRO A 285 -25.25 12.10 -14.94
CA PRO A 285 -25.06 10.66 -14.87
C PRO A 285 -23.68 10.35 -14.30
N VAL A 286 -23.61 9.38 -13.40
CA VAL A 286 -22.34 8.90 -12.83
C VAL A 286 -21.66 8.01 -13.86
N ASN A 287 -20.43 8.35 -14.24
CA ASN A 287 -19.60 7.46 -15.04
C ASN A 287 -19.16 6.26 -14.18
N VAL A 288 -19.70 5.09 -14.48
CA VAL A 288 -19.50 3.85 -13.72
C VAL A 288 -18.04 3.39 -13.79
N ASP A 289 -17.42 3.40 -14.97
CA ASP A 289 -16.04 2.96 -15.18
C ASP A 289 -15.05 3.80 -14.38
N ARG A 290 -15.30 5.10 -14.34
CA ARG A 290 -14.51 6.02 -13.51
C ARG A 290 -14.73 5.74 -12.03
N ALA A 291 -15.96 5.47 -11.59
CA ALA A 291 -16.25 5.17 -10.20
C ALA A 291 -15.59 3.86 -9.74
N VAL A 292 -15.56 2.84 -10.59
CA VAL A 292 -14.87 1.58 -10.34
C VAL A 292 -13.37 1.82 -10.16
N ARG A 293 -12.74 2.53 -11.09
CA ARG A 293 -11.30 2.85 -11.00
C ARG A 293 -10.95 3.65 -9.74
N GLU A 294 -11.74 4.67 -9.42
CA GLU A 294 -11.53 5.49 -8.22
C GLU A 294 -11.62 4.66 -6.93
N VAL A 295 -12.50 3.66 -6.87
CA VAL A 295 -12.58 2.75 -5.70
C VAL A 295 -11.35 1.85 -5.64
N PHE A 296 -10.91 1.27 -6.76
CA PHE A 296 -9.71 0.43 -6.79
C PHE A 296 -8.46 1.22 -6.39
N ASP A 297 -8.28 2.42 -6.98
CA ASP A 297 -7.18 3.32 -6.65
C ASP A 297 -7.20 3.70 -5.17
N PHE A 298 -8.38 4.01 -4.63
CA PHE A 298 -8.51 4.38 -3.23
C PHE A 298 -8.19 3.23 -2.29
N VAL A 299 -8.66 2.03 -2.60
CA VAL A 299 -8.38 0.82 -1.81
C VAL A 299 -6.89 0.52 -1.82
N GLU A 300 -6.27 0.43 -3.00
CA GLU A 300 -4.86 0.02 -3.12
C GLU A 300 -3.91 1.09 -2.58
N ASP A 301 -4.06 2.36 -2.97
CA ASP A 301 -3.11 3.42 -2.59
C ASP A 301 -3.33 3.93 -1.17
N ASN A 302 -4.59 4.03 -0.72
CA ASN A 302 -4.89 4.59 0.58
C ASN A 302 -5.09 3.50 1.63
N LEU A 303 -6.07 2.60 1.47
CA LEU A 303 -6.41 1.68 2.55
C LEU A 303 -5.33 0.62 2.77
N ARG A 304 -4.85 -0.03 1.70
CA ARG A 304 -3.90 -1.14 1.78
C ARG A 304 -2.44 -0.71 1.87
N PHE A 305 -2.12 0.54 1.55
CA PHE A 305 -0.75 1.03 1.59
C PHE A 305 -0.57 2.19 2.56
N LYS A 306 -1.06 3.37 2.21
CA LYS A 306 -0.80 4.59 2.96
C LYS A 306 -1.28 4.52 4.41
N TYR A 307 -2.55 4.14 4.63
CA TYR A 307 -3.14 4.12 5.97
C TYR A 307 -2.78 2.86 6.78
N VAL A 308 -2.21 1.82 6.18
CA VAL A 308 -1.55 0.73 6.90
C VAL A 308 -0.31 1.28 7.61
N GLN A 309 0.57 1.97 6.90
CA GLN A 309 1.81 2.53 7.48
C GLN A 309 1.51 3.63 8.51
N LEU A 310 0.63 4.57 8.19
CA LEU A 310 0.24 5.63 9.10
C LEU A 310 -0.53 5.10 10.33
N GLY A 311 -1.32 4.08 10.15
CA GLY A 311 -2.05 3.39 11.21
C GLY A 311 -1.11 2.65 12.16
N LYS A 312 -0.07 1.98 11.61
CA LYS A 312 0.97 1.35 12.41
C LYS A 312 1.69 2.39 13.27
N ALA A 313 2.10 3.49 12.68
CA ALA A 313 2.71 4.60 13.43
C ALA A 313 1.76 5.14 14.53
N TYR A 314 0.46 5.28 14.23
CA TYR A 314 -0.55 5.68 15.21
C TYR A 314 -0.57 4.73 16.42
N ILE A 315 -0.59 3.41 16.18
CA ILE A 315 -0.63 2.39 17.24
C ILE A 315 0.65 2.41 18.06
N ASP A 316 1.82 2.42 17.42
CA ASP A 316 3.12 2.38 18.10
C ASP A 316 3.31 3.63 18.99
N LEU A 317 2.95 4.81 18.47
CA LEU A 317 2.97 6.06 19.21
C LEU A 317 1.99 6.06 20.40
N LEU A 318 0.77 5.57 20.19
CA LEU A 318 -0.24 5.50 21.25
C LEU A 318 0.18 4.52 22.35
N ARG A 319 0.66 3.33 21.95
CA ARG A 319 1.16 2.31 22.90
C ARG A 319 2.27 2.88 23.78
N GLN A 320 3.26 3.54 23.16
CA GLN A 320 4.33 4.17 23.91
C GLN A 320 3.84 5.29 24.83
N ALA A 321 2.93 6.13 24.36
CA ALA A 321 2.35 7.20 25.18
C ALA A 321 1.58 6.66 26.39
N LEU A 322 0.85 5.56 26.23
CA LEU A 322 0.15 4.88 27.32
C LEU A 322 1.12 4.28 28.34
N ILE A 323 2.16 3.56 27.87
CA ILE A 323 3.16 2.94 28.74
C ILE A 323 3.87 4.00 29.61
N VAL A 324 4.33 5.10 29.01
CA VAL A 324 5.03 6.19 29.72
C VAL A 324 4.12 6.88 30.76
N ASN A 325 2.79 6.84 30.56
CA ASN A 325 1.83 7.41 31.52
C ASN A 325 1.19 6.34 32.43
N ASN A 326 1.84 5.19 32.66
CA ASN A 326 1.40 4.11 33.54
C ASN A 326 0.02 3.53 33.17
N GLN A 327 -0.30 3.46 31.86
CA GLN A 327 -1.54 2.91 31.32
C GLN A 327 -1.25 1.68 30.45
N ALA A 328 -0.35 0.80 30.89
CA ALA A 328 0.09 -0.37 30.11
C ALA A 328 -1.07 -1.32 29.78
N GLU A 329 -2.02 -1.52 30.69
CA GLU A 329 -3.21 -2.35 30.45
C GLU A 329 -4.03 -1.82 29.25
N LYS A 330 -4.20 -0.49 29.16
CA LYS A 330 -4.89 0.14 28.02
C LYS A 330 -4.12 0.01 26.70
N ALA A 331 -2.83 -0.17 26.76
CA ALA A 331 -2.01 -0.41 25.55
C ALA A 331 -2.28 -1.78 24.93
N GLU A 332 -2.73 -2.77 25.72
CA GLU A 332 -3.11 -4.11 25.24
C GLU A 332 -4.50 -4.13 24.59
N GLU A 333 -5.37 -3.18 24.93
CA GLU A 333 -6.69 -3.05 24.32
C GLU A 333 -6.68 -2.48 22.90
N ILE A 334 -5.53 -2.01 22.41
CA ILE A 334 -5.40 -1.38 21.09
C ILE A 334 -5.62 -2.43 20.00
N TYR A 335 -6.70 -2.28 19.25
CA TYR A 335 -6.98 -3.12 18.10
C TYR A 335 -6.04 -2.81 16.92
N ASP A 336 -5.46 -3.86 16.32
CA ASP A 336 -4.57 -3.75 15.16
C ASP A 336 -5.38 -3.54 13.86
N PHE A 337 -5.93 -2.35 13.70
CA PHE A 337 -6.68 -1.99 12.49
C PHE A 337 -5.82 -1.88 11.22
N PRO A 338 -4.52 -1.54 11.26
CA PRO A 338 -3.63 -1.61 10.11
C PRO A 338 -3.62 -2.99 9.45
N LEU A 339 -3.54 -4.05 10.22
CA LEU A 339 -3.63 -5.42 9.70
C LEU A 339 -4.98 -5.65 8.99
N SER A 340 -6.07 -5.20 9.59
CA SER A 340 -7.39 -5.32 8.95
C SER A 340 -7.55 -4.44 7.71
N LEU A 341 -6.85 -3.31 7.62
CA LEU A 341 -6.80 -2.50 6.39
C LEU A 341 -6.01 -3.21 5.30
N GLU A 342 -4.88 -3.83 5.62
CA GLU A 342 -4.06 -4.57 4.68
C GLU A 342 -4.82 -5.78 4.11
N LEU A 343 -5.37 -6.61 4.99
CA LEU A 343 -6.08 -7.83 4.62
C LEU A 343 -7.48 -7.56 4.01
N GLY A 344 -8.13 -6.47 4.42
CA GLY A 344 -9.51 -6.15 4.04
C GLY A 344 -10.56 -7.00 4.73
N VAL A 345 -10.20 -7.64 5.83
CA VAL A 345 -11.08 -8.40 6.74
C VAL A 345 -10.66 -8.15 8.18
N SER A 346 -11.59 -8.26 9.12
CA SER A 346 -11.31 -8.12 10.55
C SER A 346 -11.76 -9.35 11.36
N SER A 347 -12.53 -10.25 10.78
CA SER A 347 -12.94 -11.49 11.42
C SER A 347 -11.79 -12.49 11.51
N ILE A 348 -11.76 -13.31 12.54
CA ILE A 348 -10.78 -14.39 12.70
C ILE A 348 -10.90 -15.38 11.54
N ALA A 349 -12.12 -15.75 11.15
CA ALA A 349 -12.34 -16.66 10.03
C ALA A 349 -11.77 -16.11 8.71
N GLY A 350 -12.03 -14.84 8.39
CA GLY A 350 -11.48 -14.20 7.19
C GLY A 350 -9.95 -14.15 7.19
N GLN A 351 -9.33 -13.84 8.34
CA GLN A 351 -7.87 -13.83 8.48
C GLN A 351 -7.28 -15.23 8.27
N VAL A 352 -7.89 -16.27 8.87
CA VAL A 352 -7.45 -17.66 8.69
C VAL A 352 -7.55 -18.11 7.23
N PHE A 353 -8.59 -17.73 6.50
CA PHE A 353 -8.68 -18.05 5.06
C PHE A 353 -7.61 -17.33 4.24
N ILE A 354 -7.26 -16.08 4.57
CA ILE A 354 -6.14 -15.40 3.92
C ILE A 354 -4.80 -16.06 4.26
N GLU A 355 -4.61 -16.51 5.50
CA GLU A 355 -3.41 -17.24 5.93
C GLU A 355 -3.27 -18.60 5.21
N LEU A 356 -4.38 -19.22 4.81
CA LEU A 356 -4.41 -20.37 3.92
C LEU A 356 -4.02 -20.06 2.47
N GLY A 357 -3.72 -18.82 2.16
CA GLY A 357 -3.30 -18.34 0.84
C GLY A 357 -4.47 -17.97 -0.10
N LEU A 358 -5.68 -17.86 0.43
CA LEU A 358 -6.83 -17.45 -0.35
C LEU A 358 -6.85 -15.92 -0.55
N SER A 359 -7.41 -15.50 -1.66
CA SER A 359 -7.66 -14.08 -1.92
C SER A 359 -8.68 -13.52 -0.92
N ARG A 360 -8.65 -12.20 -0.72
CA ARG A 360 -9.65 -11.52 0.09
C ARG A 360 -11.09 -11.78 -0.37
N ILE A 361 -11.30 -11.93 -1.67
CA ILE A 361 -12.63 -12.20 -2.22
C ILE A 361 -13.15 -13.54 -1.71
N SER A 362 -12.33 -14.58 -1.80
CA SER A 362 -12.68 -15.90 -1.29
C SER A 362 -12.78 -15.94 0.23
N ALA A 363 -11.83 -15.30 0.93
CA ALA A 363 -11.86 -15.23 2.38
C ALA A 363 -13.12 -14.54 2.91
N SER A 364 -13.48 -13.40 2.33
CA SER A 364 -14.67 -12.63 2.68
C SER A 364 -16.00 -13.35 2.33
N TYR A 365 -16.00 -14.22 1.33
CA TYR A 365 -17.14 -15.05 1.01
C TYR A 365 -17.26 -16.22 2.01
N LEU A 366 -16.16 -16.92 2.24
CA LEU A 366 -16.11 -18.12 3.08
C LEU A 366 -16.36 -17.81 4.56
N GLU A 367 -15.91 -16.65 5.08
CA GLU A 367 -16.18 -16.23 6.46
C GLU A 367 -17.68 -16.12 6.78
N ASN A 368 -18.52 -15.84 5.77
CA ASN A 368 -19.97 -15.72 5.95
C ASN A 368 -20.70 -17.06 5.93
N ILE A 369 -20.07 -18.14 5.47
CA ILE A 369 -20.70 -19.47 5.34
C ILE A 369 -20.08 -20.51 6.25
N ILE A 370 -18.87 -20.31 6.79
CA ILE A 370 -18.30 -21.21 7.79
C ILE A 370 -19.08 -21.13 9.10
N PRO A 371 -19.51 -22.29 9.67
CA PRO A 371 -20.29 -22.29 10.92
C PRO A 371 -19.51 -21.78 12.13
N ASN A 372 -18.19 -22.04 12.16
CA ASN A 372 -17.31 -21.60 13.24
C ASN A 372 -16.74 -20.20 12.93
N SER A 373 -17.12 -19.20 13.71
CA SER A 373 -16.63 -17.83 13.58
C SER A 373 -15.14 -17.65 13.99
N ASN A 374 -14.60 -18.60 14.77
CA ASN A 374 -13.23 -18.58 15.27
C ASN A 374 -12.48 -19.88 14.90
N PRO A 375 -12.34 -20.22 13.61
CA PRO A 375 -11.65 -21.43 13.21
C PRO A 375 -10.15 -21.30 13.44
N THR A 376 -9.49 -22.43 13.65
CA THR A 376 -8.04 -22.55 13.45
C THR A 376 -7.75 -22.89 11.97
N ILE A 377 -6.50 -22.79 11.55
CA ILE A 377 -6.07 -23.22 10.20
C ILE A 377 -6.50 -24.68 9.93
N SER A 378 -6.31 -25.57 10.94
CA SER A 378 -6.66 -26.99 10.81
C SER A 378 -8.17 -27.20 10.65
N THR A 379 -8.98 -26.56 11.48
CA THR A 379 -10.44 -26.69 11.42
C THR A 379 -11.04 -26.05 10.18
N ALA A 380 -10.44 -24.94 9.68
CA ALA A 380 -10.86 -24.34 8.42
C ALA A 380 -10.55 -25.25 7.22
N LYS A 381 -9.36 -25.88 7.19
CA LYS A 381 -9.00 -26.87 6.14
C LYS A 381 -9.91 -28.10 6.19
N GLU A 382 -10.18 -28.62 7.38
CA GLU A 382 -11.06 -29.76 7.56
C GLU A 382 -12.49 -29.45 7.09
N TRP A 383 -12.98 -28.26 7.43
CA TRP A 383 -14.29 -27.81 6.97
C TRP A 383 -14.33 -27.70 5.44
N LEU A 384 -13.33 -27.12 4.79
CA LEU A 384 -13.26 -27.06 3.33
C LEU A 384 -13.27 -28.45 2.70
N ARG A 385 -12.54 -29.43 3.22
CA ARG A 385 -12.45 -30.80 2.67
C ARG A 385 -13.69 -31.65 2.89
N ASN A 386 -14.42 -31.39 3.97
CA ASN A 386 -15.56 -32.23 4.36
C ASN A 386 -16.91 -31.73 3.82
N ASN A 387 -16.93 -30.57 3.15
CA ASN A 387 -18.17 -30.04 2.59
C ASN A 387 -18.29 -30.33 1.09
N ASP A 388 -19.50 -30.70 0.69
CA ASP A 388 -19.87 -30.78 -0.71
C ASP A 388 -19.98 -29.37 -1.31
N TYR A 389 -19.15 -29.11 -2.31
CA TYR A 389 -19.04 -27.78 -2.92
C TYR A 389 -20.27 -27.35 -3.69
N ASP A 390 -21.02 -28.28 -4.23
CA ASP A 390 -22.31 -28.02 -4.86
C ASP A 390 -23.32 -27.49 -3.83
N SER A 391 -23.24 -27.97 -2.59
CA SER A 391 -24.09 -27.53 -1.49
C SER A 391 -23.73 -26.14 -0.97
N LEU A 392 -22.46 -25.72 -1.08
CA LEU A 392 -21.98 -24.38 -0.67
C LEU A 392 -22.30 -23.29 -1.69
N ASN A 393 -22.79 -23.64 -2.87
CA ASN A 393 -23.13 -22.70 -3.95
C ASN A 393 -22.02 -21.68 -4.23
N LEU A 394 -20.77 -22.17 -4.28
CA LEU A 394 -19.59 -21.31 -4.47
C LEU A 394 -19.56 -20.70 -5.87
N PRO A 395 -19.27 -19.38 -5.98
CA PRO A 395 -18.93 -18.79 -7.25
C PRO A 395 -17.77 -19.54 -7.93
N LEU A 396 -17.85 -19.73 -9.25
CA LEU A 396 -16.87 -20.51 -10.03
C LEU A 396 -15.43 -20.03 -9.85
N THR A 397 -15.23 -18.72 -9.64
CA THR A 397 -13.91 -18.13 -9.37
C THR A 397 -13.34 -18.55 -8.02
N ILE A 398 -14.17 -18.66 -7.00
CA ILE A 398 -13.77 -19.12 -5.66
C ILE A 398 -13.49 -20.61 -5.69
N TYR A 399 -14.34 -21.39 -6.34
CA TYR A 399 -14.12 -22.82 -6.53
C TYR A 399 -12.76 -23.08 -7.21
N SER A 400 -12.49 -22.40 -8.32
CA SER A 400 -11.22 -22.53 -9.04
C SER A 400 -10.00 -22.13 -8.21
N GLU A 401 -10.13 -21.12 -7.34
CA GLU A 401 -9.04 -20.74 -6.43
C GLU A 401 -8.77 -21.82 -5.38
N LEU A 402 -9.82 -22.39 -4.79
CA LEU A 402 -9.69 -23.48 -3.82
C LEU A 402 -9.02 -24.71 -4.45
N GLU A 403 -9.43 -25.09 -5.67
CA GLU A 403 -8.83 -26.19 -6.43
C GLU A 403 -7.33 -25.91 -6.70
N ASP A 404 -6.98 -24.72 -7.22
CA ASP A 404 -5.60 -24.32 -7.52
C ASP A 404 -4.70 -24.35 -6.26
N LYS A 405 -5.26 -24.11 -5.07
CA LYS A 405 -4.55 -24.15 -3.78
C LYS A 405 -4.54 -25.54 -3.13
N GLY A 406 -5.17 -26.53 -3.72
CA GLY A 406 -5.28 -27.89 -3.15
C GLY A 406 -6.03 -27.92 -1.82
N LEU A 407 -7.04 -27.07 -1.68
CA LEU A 407 -7.87 -26.98 -0.48
C LEU A 407 -9.20 -27.74 -0.64
N LEU A 408 -9.46 -28.23 -1.84
CA LEU A 408 -10.58 -29.13 -2.16
C LEU A 408 -10.18 -30.56 -1.99
#